data_2591e4ffae03470a4b0a8fc479ed1e5f
#
_entry.id   2591e4ffae03470a4b0a8fc479ed1e5f
#
_cell.length_a   1.000
_cell.length_b   1.000
_cell.length_c   1.000
_cell.angle_alpha   90.00
_cell.angle_beta   90.00
_cell.angle_gamma   90.00
#
_symmetry.space_group_name_H-M   'P 1'
#
loop_
_entity.id
_entity.type
_entity.pdbx_description
1 polymer ?
#
loop_
_entity_poly.entity_id
_entity_poly.type
_entity_poly.pdbx_seq_one_letter_code
_entity_poly.pdbx_strand_id
1 'polypeptide(L)'
;MFRIILVLLCSLQLATAQNKKVLFIIVDGIPATELEKANKPAFDAIINKGAYLPCYVGGEKGGVSESPTISAVGYNSLLTGTWTNKHGVVDNAIKNPNYNYPTIFKVFKEAYPNKKIGVFSTWLDNRTKLVGDGLAQTNYLQVDYHRDGYELDTLQFPHDKKAYYIHLIDEKVVAEASHVIKDSAPDMSWVYLEYTDDMGHKYGKSPELDTAISMLDKQIGSIMQAVNFREINFNEEWLVIITTDHGRDAQTGKDHGGQSDSERNTWLVINKKPAKEVVKTAIVDIFPTIAIYLDIKLPAQVAQALEGVSLLRK
;
A
#
# COMPACT_ATOMS: atom_id res chain seq x y z
N MET A 1 54.00 1.12 47.66
CA MET A 1 53.20 0.31 46.77
C MET A 1 51.83 0.95 46.59
N PHE A 2 51.64 1.73 45.52
CA PHE A 2 50.33 2.31 45.21
C PHE A 2 49.58 1.31 44.30
N ARG A 3 48.40 0.84 44.75
CA ARG A 3 47.48 0.05 43.93
C ARG A 3 46.55 0.97 43.14
N ILE A 4 46.71 1.02 41.82
CA ILE A 4 45.79 1.68 40.92
C ILE A 4 44.58 0.78 40.75
N ILE A 5 43.41 1.18 41.25
CA ILE A 5 42.13 0.51 40.97
C ILE A 5 41.61 1.09 39.65
N LEU A 6 41.66 0.25 38.57
CA LEU A 6 41.07 0.60 37.30
C LEU A 6 39.56 0.33 37.37
N VAL A 7 38.75 1.39 37.46
CA VAL A 7 37.30 1.29 37.40
C VAL A 7 36.89 1.20 35.91
N LEU A 8 36.53 0.01 35.47
CA LEU A 8 35.93 -0.17 34.16
C LEU A 8 34.47 0.33 34.19
N LEU A 9 34.22 1.50 33.62
CA LEU A 9 32.86 1.99 33.36
C LEU A 9 32.32 1.20 32.14
N CYS A 10 31.57 0.14 32.40
CA CYS A 10 30.70 -0.47 31.36
C CYS A 10 29.53 0.47 31.10
N SER A 11 29.59 1.22 30.02
CA SER A 11 28.42 1.95 29.49
C SER A 11 27.41 0.91 28.97
N LEU A 12 26.37 0.61 29.74
CA LEU A 12 25.18 -0.04 29.24
C LEU A 12 24.54 0.89 28.19
N GLN A 13 24.77 0.63 26.92
CA GLN A 13 23.93 1.19 25.87
C GLN A 13 22.57 0.50 25.97
N LEU A 14 21.60 1.16 26.58
CA LEU A 14 20.18 0.80 26.45
C LEU A 14 19.84 0.92 24.97
N ALA A 15 19.74 -0.22 24.28
CA ALA A 15 19.19 -0.26 22.93
C ALA A 15 17.72 0.20 23.03
N THR A 16 17.46 1.45 22.69
CA THR A 16 16.08 1.94 22.55
C THR A 16 15.43 1.21 21.40
N ALA A 17 14.25 0.60 21.64
CA ALA A 17 13.49 -0.05 20.59
C ALA A 17 13.26 0.93 19.44
N GLN A 18 13.47 0.45 18.20
CA GLN A 18 13.24 1.27 17.02
C GLN A 18 11.76 1.65 16.89
N ASN A 19 11.53 2.85 16.39
CA ASN A 19 10.19 3.36 16.14
C ASN A 19 9.66 2.74 14.83
N LYS A 20 8.78 1.76 14.94
CA LYS A 20 8.20 1.05 13.79
C LYS A 20 7.30 1.98 12.99
N LYS A 21 7.48 2.03 11.69
CA LYS A 21 6.71 2.80 10.71
C LYS A 21 6.26 1.90 9.56
N VAL A 22 5.15 2.23 8.94
CA VAL A 22 4.63 1.49 7.78
C VAL A 22 4.37 2.43 6.63
N LEU A 23 4.84 2.03 5.46
CA LEU A 23 4.48 2.60 4.17
C LEU A 23 3.95 1.48 3.29
N PHE A 24 2.69 1.55 2.85
CA PHE A 24 2.22 0.70 1.79
C PHE A 24 1.81 1.53 0.57
N ILE A 25 2.14 1.00 -0.60
CA ILE A 25 1.94 1.67 -1.88
C ILE A 25 1.11 0.76 -2.76
N ILE A 26 0.01 1.29 -3.31
CA ILE A 26 -0.75 0.63 -4.36
C ILE A 26 -0.44 1.36 -5.67
N VAL A 27 -0.02 0.60 -6.67
CA VAL A 27 0.20 1.06 -8.03
C VAL A 27 -0.78 0.34 -8.93
N ASP A 28 -1.64 1.11 -9.59
CA ASP A 28 -2.84 0.58 -10.22
C ASP A 28 -2.55 -0.25 -11.47
N GLY A 29 -3.22 -1.39 -11.59
CA GLY A 29 -3.44 -2.13 -12.82
C GLY A 29 -2.20 -2.72 -13.49
N ILE A 30 -1.13 -3.07 -12.76
CA ILE A 30 0.10 -3.63 -13.35
C ILE A 30 0.06 -5.16 -13.31
N PRO A 31 -0.05 -5.85 -14.46
CA PRO A 31 0.08 -7.31 -14.49
C PRO A 31 1.43 -7.79 -13.97
N ALA A 32 1.46 -8.91 -13.26
CA ALA A 32 2.70 -9.52 -12.75
C ALA A 32 3.74 -9.72 -13.85
N THR A 33 3.31 -10.22 -15.03
CA THR A 33 4.18 -10.44 -16.19
C THR A 33 4.85 -9.17 -16.72
N GLU A 34 4.18 -8.01 -16.60
CA GLU A 34 4.73 -6.74 -17.08
C GLU A 34 5.75 -6.19 -16.07
N LEU A 35 5.47 -6.29 -14.77
CA LEU A 35 6.44 -5.89 -13.74
C LEU A 35 7.69 -6.79 -13.74
N GLU A 36 7.51 -8.11 -13.88
CA GLU A 36 8.62 -9.08 -13.81
C GLU A 36 9.66 -8.85 -14.91
N LYS A 37 9.25 -8.49 -16.11
CA LYS A 37 10.16 -8.21 -17.24
C LYS A 37 10.71 -6.78 -17.25
N ALA A 38 10.15 -5.86 -16.48
CA ALA A 38 10.54 -4.46 -16.49
C ALA A 38 11.94 -4.24 -15.88
N ASN A 39 12.66 -3.25 -16.41
CA ASN A 39 13.83 -2.69 -15.73
C ASN A 39 13.37 -1.80 -14.58
N LYS A 40 13.55 -2.26 -13.34
CA LYS A 40 12.94 -1.66 -12.14
C LYS A 40 13.91 -1.61 -10.95
N PRO A 41 15.03 -0.87 -11.07
CA PRO A 41 16.08 -0.87 -10.06
C PRO A 41 15.61 -0.45 -8.66
N ALA A 42 14.60 0.43 -8.53
CA ALA A 42 14.07 0.83 -7.23
C ALA A 42 13.26 -0.30 -6.58
N PHE A 43 12.41 -0.99 -7.33
CA PHE A 43 11.75 -2.20 -6.86
C PHE A 43 12.75 -3.30 -6.50
N ASP A 44 13.75 -3.54 -7.35
CA ASP A 44 14.75 -4.58 -7.12
C ASP A 44 15.56 -4.31 -5.84
N ALA A 45 15.82 -3.04 -5.50
CA ALA A 45 16.47 -2.68 -4.25
C ALA A 45 15.62 -3.04 -3.01
N ILE A 46 14.29 -2.95 -3.11
CA ILE A 46 13.35 -3.35 -2.05
C ILE A 46 13.27 -4.88 -1.97
N ILE A 47 13.13 -5.55 -3.13
CA ILE A 47 13.09 -7.02 -3.25
C ILE A 47 14.34 -7.66 -2.65
N ASN A 48 15.51 -7.10 -2.90
CA ASN A 48 16.78 -7.59 -2.37
C ASN A 48 16.89 -7.51 -0.83
N LYS A 49 16.19 -6.55 -0.21
CA LYS A 49 16.07 -6.46 1.26
C LYS A 49 15.09 -7.49 1.84
N GLY A 50 14.06 -7.85 1.08
CA GLY A 50 12.96 -8.69 1.53
C GLY A 50 12.54 -9.77 0.54
N ALA A 51 11.44 -9.55 -0.21
CA ALA A 51 10.93 -10.50 -1.19
C ALA A 51 10.03 -9.87 -2.27
N TYR A 52 9.94 -10.56 -3.42
CA TYR A 52 8.84 -10.51 -4.37
C TYR A 52 7.99 -11.77 -4.14
N LEU A 53 6.67 -11.60 -4.01
CA LEU A 53 5.74 -12.69 -3.77
C LEU A 53 4.63 -12.65 -4.84
N PRO A 54 4.36 -13.77 -5.53
CA PRO A 54 3.13 -13.91 -6.29
C PRO A 54 1.93 -13.71 -5.37
N CYS A 55 0.99 -12.87 -5.81
CA CYS A 55 -0.19 -12.52 -5.04
C CYS A 55 -1.44 -12.72 -5.87
N TYR A 56 -2.60 -12.78 -5.25
CA TYR A 56 -3.87 -12.82 -5.95
C TYR A 56 -4.89 -11.87 -5.35
N VAL A 57 -5.84 -11.49 -6.18
CA VAL A 57 -7.02 -10.70 -5.85
C VAL A 57 -8.29 -11.44 -6.27
N GLY A 58 -9.46 -10.88 -6.01
CA GLY A 58 -10.72 -11.41 -6.52
C GLY A 58 -11.37 -12.51 -5.67
N GLY A 59 -10.87 -12.77 -4.45
CA GLY A 59 -11.45 -13.74 -3.52
C GLY A 59 -11.35 -15.18 -4.00
N GLU A 60 -12.28 -16.04 -3.60
CA GLU A 60 -12.39 -17.43 -4.05
C GLU A 60 -13.29 -17.51 -5.27
N LYS A 61 -12.72 -17.93 -6.40
CA LYS A 61 -13.46 -18.04 -7.67
C LYS A 61 -14.61 -19.02 -7.54
N GLY A 62 -15.82 -18.57 -7.86
CA GLY A 62 -17.06 -19.34 -7.71
C GLY A 62 -17.54 -19.48 -6.27
N GLY A 63 -16.83 -18.89 -5.29
CA GLY A 63 -17.17 -18.92 -3.86
C GLY A 63 -17.90 -17.66 -3.40
N VAL A 64 -18.27 -17.65 -2.10
CA VAL A 64 -18.97 -16.51 -1.48
C VAL A 64 -18.11 -15.26 -1.44
N SER A 65 -16.80 -15.40 -1.40
CA SER A 65 -15.84 -14.30 -1.36
C SER A 65 -15.39 -13.82 -2.75
N GLU A 66 -15.94 -14.38 -3.83
CA GLU A 66 -15.61 -13.90 -5.18
C GLU A 66 -15.86 -12.40 -5.28
N SER A 67 -14.85 -11.68 -5.72
CA SER A 67 -14.82 -10.22 -5.77
C SER A 67 -14.39 -9.75 -7.15
N PRO A 68 -15.01 -8.71 -7.72
CA PRO A 68 -14.54 -8.12 -8.98
C PRO A 68 -13.08 -7.70 -8.86
N THR A 69 -12.31 -7.87 -9.93
CA THR A 69 -10.93 -7.39 -10.03
C THR A 69 -10.94 -5.92 -10.48
N ILE A 70 -11.54 -5.06 -9.67
CA ILE A 70 -11.75 -3.63 -9.88
C ILE A 70 -10.99 -2.85 -8.80
N SER A 71 -10.48 -1.69 -9.17
CA SER A 71 -9.60 -0.83 -8.38
C SER A 71 -10.07 -0.62 -6.93
N ALA A 72 -11.21 0.02 -6.69
CA ALA A 72 -11.73 0.27 -5.34
C ALA A 72 -12.00 -1.03 -4.56
N VAL A 73 -12.34 -2.12 -5.24
CA VAL A 73 -12.56 -3.44 -4.63
C VAL A 73 -11.25 -4.01 -4.09
N GLY A 74 -10.19 -3.96 -4.90
CA GLY A 74 -8.85 -4.38 -4.51
C GLY A 74 -8.30 -3.54 -3.37
N TYR A 75 -8.42 -2.20 -3.45
CA TYR A 75 -7.97 -1.30 -2.38
C TYR A 75 -8.69 -1.58 -1.07
N ASN A 76 -10.02 -1.72 -1.11
CA ASN A 76 -10.79 -1.98 0.11
C ASN A 76 -10.55 -3.37 0.69
N SER A 77 -10.26 -4.36 -0.17
CA SER A 77 -9.85 -5.70 0.28
C SER A 77 -8.53 -5.64 1.06
N LEU A 78 -7.54 -4.86 0.57
CA LEU A 78 -6.30 -4.60 1.31
C LEU A 78 -6.57 -3.88 2.63
N LEU A 79 -7.33 -2.78 2.56
CA LEU A 79 -7.57 -1.90 3.71
C LEU A 79 -8.31 -2.57 4.85
N THR A 80 -9.22 -3.53 4.56
CA THR A 80 -10.06 -4.21 5.55
C THR A 80 -9.60 -5.63 5.88
N GLY A 81 -8.70 -6.22 5.07
CA GLY A 81 -8.30 -7.63 5.18
C GLY A 81 -9.45 -8.61 4.92
N THR A 82 -10.48 -8.17 4.16
CA THR A 82 -11.68 -8.94 3.84
C THR A 82 -12.06 -8.80 2.38
N TRP A 83 -12.92 -9.66 1.86
CA TRP A 83 -13.41 -9.59 0.49
C TRP A 83 -14.75 -8.85 0.39
N THR A 84 -15.21 -8.60 -0.85
CA THR A 84 -16.42 -7.85 -1.20
C THR A 84 -17.67 -8.27 -0.42
N ASN A 85 -17.87 -9.57 -0.19
CA ASN A 85 -19.01 -10.10 0.58
C ASN A 85 -19.10 -9.55 2.02
N LYS A 86 -17.99 -9.02 2.54
CA LYS A 86 -17.92 -8.41 3.88
C LYS A 86 -17.84 -6.89 3.78
N HIS A 87 -16.87 -6.36 3.06
CA HIS A 87 -16.63 -4.91 3.03
C HIS A 87 -17.61 -4.14 2.12
N GLY A 88 -18.36 -4.81 1.24
CA GLY A 88 -19.47 -4.23 0.49
C GLY A 88 -19.09 -3.32 -0.69
N VAL A 89 -17.80 -3.08 -0.97
CA VAL A 89 -17.37 -2.32 -2.15
C VAL A 89 -17.34 -3.27 -3.35
N VAL A 90 -18.11 -2.97 -4.39
CA VAL A 90 -18.31 -3.81 -5.57
C VAL A 90 -17.83 -3.15 -6.87
N ASP A 91 -17.62 -1.85 -6.84
CA ASP A 91 -17.20 -1.03 -7.99
C ASP A 91 -16.53 0.28 -7.55
N ASN A 92 -16.04 1.06 -8.51
CA ASN A 92 -15.41 2.36 -8.29
C ASN A 92 -16.39 3.48 -7.88
N ALA A 93 -17.71 3.26 -7.91
CA ALA A 93 -18.67 4.22 -7.40
C ALA A 93 -18.72 4.27 -5.86
N ILE A 94 -18.25 3.22 -5.19
CA ILE A 94 -18.14 3.10 -3.72
C ILE A 94 -19.42 3.56 -3.01
N LYS A 95 -20.58 3.01 -3.43
CA LYS A 95 -21.87 3.52 -2.97
C LYS A 95 -22.17 3.17 -1.52
N ASN A 96 -21.82 1.95 -1.08
CA ASN A 96 -22.23 1.42 0.22
C ASN A 96 -21.10 0.63 0.88
N PRO A 97 -19.96 1.23 1.22
CA PRO A 97 -18.92 0.54 1.96
C PRO A 97 -19.42 0.14 3.34
N ASN A 98 -19.13 -1.07 3.77
CA ASN A 98 -19.54 -1.59 5.07
C ASN A 98 -18.44 -1.33 6.11
N TYR A 99 -18.51 -0.20 6.78
CA TYR A 99 -17.54 0.21 7.81
C TYR A 99 -17.58 -0.63 9.10
N ASN A 100 -18.48 -1.63 9.21
CA ASN A 100 -18.39 -2.63 10.27
C ASN A 100 -17.17 -3.55 10.10
N TYR A 101 -16.58 -3.58 8.91
CA TYR A 101 -15.26 -4.13 8.62
C TYR A 101 -14.27 -2.98 8.55
N PRO A 102 -13.67 -2.59 9.69
CA PRO A 102 -12.86 -1.37 9.75
C PRO A 102 -11.58 -1.51 8.95
N THR A 103 -11.11 -0.39 8.40
CA THR A 103 -9.80 -0.34 7.75
C THR A 103 -8.67 -0.45 8.76
N ILE A 104 -7.48 -0.84 8.28
CA ILE A 104 -6.26 -0.85 9.10
C ILE A 104 -5.97 0.53 9.72
N PHE A 105 -6.34 1.63 9.05
CA PHE A 105 -6.21 2.99 9.57
C PHE A 105 -7.08 3.20 10.81
N LYS A 106 -8.33 2.77 10.75
CA LYS A 106 -9.27 2.85 11.87
C LYS A 106 -8.76 2.06 13.07
N VAL A 107 -8.38 0.80 12.84
CA VAL A 107 -7.87 -0.08 13.89
C VAL A 107 -6.55 0.45 14.48
N PHE A 108 -5.67 1.01 13.65
CA PHE A 108 -4.42 1.62 14.10
C PHE A 108 -4.67 2.83 15.00
N LYS A 109 -5.56 3.75 14.60
CA LYS A 109 -5.86 4.97 15.40
C LYS A 109 -6.58 4.63 16.70
N GLU A 110 -7.38 3.58 16.74
CA GLU A 110 -7.99 3.08 17.98
C GLU A 110 -6.95 2.48 18.94
N ALA A 111 -5.99 1.73 18.40
CA ALA A 111 -4.89 1.17 19.20
C ALA A 111 -3.89 2.25 19.68
N TYR A 112 -3.64 3.25 18.85
CA TYR A 112 -2.62 4.28 19.06
C TYR A 112 -3.14 5.68 18.72
N PRO A 113 -4.01 6.29 19.56
CA PRO A 113 -4.69 7.56 19.23
C PRO A 113 -3.76 8.74 18.95
N ASN A 114 -2.57 8.74 19.55
CA ASN A 114 -1.58 9.83 19.40
C ASN A 114 -0.65 9.65 18.18
N LYS A 115 -0.62 8.47 17.59
CA LYS A 115 0.19 8.20 16.40
C LYS A 115 -0.45 8.77 15.14
N LYS A 116 0.39 9.08 14.16
CA LYS A 116 0.00 9.83 12.96
C LYS A 116 -0.17 8.92 11.75
N ILE A 117 -1.19 9.20 10.94
CA ILE A 117 -1.46 8.50 9.70
C ILE A 117 -1.45 9.45 8.50
N GLY A 118 -1.01 8.94 7.34
CA GLY A 118 -0.95 9.68 6.08
C GLY A 118 -1.64 8.96 4.93
N VAL A 119 -2.33 9.70 4.07
CA VAL A 119 -2.89 9.22 2.81
C VAL A 119 -2.49 10.18 1.71
N PHE A 120 -1.82 9.67 0.69
CA PHE A 120 -1.33 10.41 -0.47
C PHE A 120 -1.84 9.72 -1.72
N SER A 121 -2.75 10.35 -2.44
CA SER A 121 -3.54 9.62 -3.43
C SER A 121 -3.83 10.46 -4.66
N THR A 122 -3.71 9.86 -5.82
CA THR A 122 -4.17 10.44 -7.08
C THR A 122 -5.69 10.50 -7.15
N TRP A 123 -6.39 9.70 -6.35
CA TRP A 123 -7.84 9.65 -6.28
C TRP A 123 -8.38 10.01 -4.89
N LEU A 124 -9.21 11.06 -4.81
CA LEU A 124 -9.78 11.61 -3.57
C LEU A 124 -10.64 10.60 -2.79
N ASP A 125 -11.39 9.75 -3.50
CA ASP A 125 -12.31 8.79 -2.88
C ASP A 125 -11.59 7.72 -2.03
N ASN A 126 -10.32 7.49 -2.26
CA ASN A 126 -9.48 6.63 -1.44
C ASN A 126 -9.47 7.08 0.02
N ARG A 127 -9.31 8.36 0.29
CA ARG A 127 -9.36 8.89 1.64
C ARG A 127 -10.79 9.11 2.13
N THR A 128 -11.62 9.75 1.33
CA THR A 128 -12.94 10.22 1.78
C THR A 128 -13.96 9.11 1.92
N LYS A 129 -13.90 8.08 1.05
CA LYS A 129 -14.84 6.95 1.06
C LYS A 129 -14.22 5.66 1.57
N LEU A 130 -13.05 5.21 1.06
CA LEU A 130 -12.50 3.93 1.46
C LEU A 130 -11.93 3.98 2.89
N VAL A 131 -11.07 4.96 3.19
CA VAL A 131 -10.60 5.18 4.57
C VAL A 131 -11.71 5.73 5.46
N GLY A 132 -12.62 6.53 4.89
CA GLY A 132 -13.75 7.12 5.58
C GLY A 132 -13.34 8.26 6.52
N ASP A 133 -12.37 9.08 6.09
CA ASP A 133 -11.89 10.25 6.83
C ASP A 133 -13.03 11.20 7.18
N GLY A 134 -13.20 11.52 8.45
CA GLY A 134 -14.21 12.43 8.97
C GLY A 134 -15.65 11.88 9.01
N LEU A 135 -15.92 10.65 8.56
CA LEU A 135 -17.27 10.10 8.52
C LEU A 135 -17.75 9.63 9.90
N ALA A 136 -19.03 9.82 10.18
CA ALA A 136 -19.65 9.30 11.41
C ALA A 136 -19.54 7.78 11.52
N GLN A 137 -19.67 7.05 10.39
CA GLN A 137 -19.57 5.59 10.31
C GLN A 137 -18.19 5.05 10.71
N THR A 138 -17.15 5.87 10.59
CA THR A 138 -15.80 5.54 11.04
C THR A 138 -15.47 6.15 12.41
N ASN A 139 -16.50 6.61 13.14
CA ASN A 139 -16.34 7.35 14.40
C ASN A 139 -15.44 8.58 14.21
N TYR A 140 -15.66 9.32 13.14
CA TYR A 140 -14.93 10.55 12.78
C TYR A 140 -13.40 10.36 12.74
N LEU A 141 -12.96 9.22 12.17
CA LEU A 141 -11.53 8.98 11.91
C LEU A 141 -10.90 10.20 11.23
N GLN A 142 -9.78 10.67 11.76
CA GLN A 142 -9.03 11.78 11.18
C GLN A 142 -7.73 11.29 10.58
N VAL A 143 -7.53 11.57 9.30
CA VAL A 143 -6.25 11.40 8.62
C VAL A 143 -5.40 12.64 8.90
N ASP A 144 -4.25 12.47 9.58
CA ASP A 144 -3.41 13.58 10.05
C ASP A 144 -2.70 14.31 8.90
N TYR A 145 -2.26 13.55 7.88
CA TYR A 145 -1.60 14.09 6.68
C TYR A 145 -2.26 13.55 5.44
N HIS A 146 -2.73 14.41 4.56
CA HIS A 146 -3.28 13.97 3.27
C HIS A 146 -2.87 14.90 2.14
N ARG A 147 -2.71 14.33 0.95
CA ARG A 147 -2.48 15.03 -0.31
C ARG A 147 -3.22 14.26 -1.40
N ASP A 148 -4.35 14.80 -1.80
CA ASP A 148 -5.28 14.19 -2.77
C ASP A 148 -6.20 15.27 -3.37
N GLY A 149 -7.09 14.87 -4.27
CA GLY A 149 -8.06 15.77 -4.91
C GLY A 149 -7.48 16.54 -6.08
N TYR A 150 -6.27 16.24 -6.52
CA TYR A 150 -5.63 16.91 -7.65
C TYR A 150 -6.33 16.62 -8.97
N GLU A 151 -7.00 15.48 -9.11
CA GLU A 151 -7.82 15.11 -10.27
C GLU A 151 -9.03 16.03 -10.47
N LEU A 152 -9.41 16.76 -9.45
CA LEU A 152 -10.49 17.77 -9.52
C LEU A 152 -10.00 19.16 -9.96
N ASP A 153 -8.68 19.40 -9.91
CA ASP A 153 -8.07 20.68 -10.32
C ASP A 153 -7.66 20.65 -11.80
N THR A 154 -8.65 20.79 -12.68
CA THR A 154 -8.44 20.82 -14.13
C THR A 154 -7.72 22.07 -14.64
N LEU A 155 -7.49 23.07 -13.80
CA LEU A 155 -6.67 24.25 -14.13
C LEU A 155 -5.18 23.91 -13.97
N GLN A 156 -4.80 23.24 -12.88
CA GLN A 156 -3.42 22.81 -12.66
C GLN A 156 -3.08 21.55 -13.48
N PHE A 157 -4.04 20.64 -13.63
CA PHE A 157 -3.88 19.38 -14.35
C PHE A 157 -4.92 19.27 -15.49
N PRO A 158 -4.75 20.05 -16.57
CA PRO A 158 -5.70 20.02 -17.67
C PRO A 158 -5.72 18.65 -18.35
N HIS A 159 -6.92 18.10 -18.52
CA HIS A 159 -7.07 16.78 -19.14
C HIS A 159 -6.60 16.79 -20.59
N ASP A 160 -5.75 15.84 -20.94
CA ASP A 160 -5.24 15.64 -22.28
C ASP A 160 -5.64 14.26 -22.84
N LYS A 161 -5.61 14.13 -24.18
CA LYS A 161 -6.02 12.89 -24.86
C LYS A 161 -5.11 11.69 -24.57
N LYS A 162 -3.90 11.92 -24.03
CA LYS A 162 -2.94 10.86 -23.72
C LYS A 162 -3.02 10.45 -22.25
N ALA A 163 -3.88 11.09 -21.45
CA ALA A 163 -3.98 10.94 -20.01
C ALA A 163 -2.65 11.25 -19.27
N TYR A 164 -1.78 12.07 -19.87
CA TYR A 164 -0.49 12.41 -19.28
C TYR A 164 -0.66 13.26 -18.00
N TYR A 165 -1.78 13.97 -17.90
CA TYR A 165 -2.13 14.71 -16.68
C TYR A 165 -2.20 13.81 -15.43
N ILE A 166 -2.58 12.53 -15.56
CA ILE A 166 -2.58 11.56 -14.45
C ILE A 166 -1.13 11.31 -13.98
N HIS A 167 -0.17 11.15 -14.92
CA HIS A 167 1.23 11.06 -14.55
C HIS A 167 1.72 12.29 -13.79
N LEU A 168 1.30 13.50 -14.20
CA LEU A 168 1.67 14.74 -13.50
C LEU A 168 1.05 14.81 -12.10
N ILE A 169 -0.15 14.25 -11.91
CA ILE A 169 -0.76 14.11 -10.58
C ILE A 169 0.03 13.10 -9.74
N ASP A 170 0.40 11.94 -10.30
CA ASP A 170 1.24 10.96 -9.61
C ASP A 170 2.57 11.57 -9.16
N GLU A 171 3.25 12.34 -10.03
CA GLU A 171 4.47 13.09 -9.68
C GLU A 171 4.23 14.05 -8.51
N LYS A 172 3.10 14.76 -8.51
CA LYS A 172 2.73 15.66 -7.41
C LYS A 172 2.51 14.89 -6.12
N VAL A 173 1.75 13.79 -6.16
CA VAL A 173 1.50 12.91 -5.01
C VAL A 173 2.79 12.35 -4.45
N VAL A 174 3.71 11.87 -5.31
CA VAL A 174 5.02 11.35 -4.93
C VAL A 174 5.89 12.40 -4.25
N ALA A 175 5.93 13.61 -4.80
CA ALA A 175 6.70 14.71 -4.24
C ALA A 175 6.20 15.10 -2.85
N GLU A 176 4.88 15.22 -2.68
CA GLU A 176 4.25 15.55 -1.41
C GLU A 176 4.39 14.42 -0.37
N ALA A 177 4.20 13.17 -0.78
CA ALA A 177 4.40 12.01 0.08
C ALA A 177 5.84 11.94 0.57
N SER A 178 6.81 12.09 -0.34
CA SER A 178 8.24 12.07 -0.01
C SER A 178 8.62 13.19 0.97
N HIS A 179 8.07 14.40 0.76
CA HIS A 179 8.28 15.53 1.67
C HIS A 179 7.72 15.24 3.07
N VAL A 180 6.46 14.81 3.16
CA VAL A 180 5.82 14.50 4.46
C VAL A 180 6.49 13.32 5.16
N ILE A 181 6.87 12.26 4.43
CA ILE A 181 7.62 11.13 4.99
C ILE A 181 8.95 11.61 5.55
N LYS A 182 9.71 12.41 4.80
CA LYS A 182 11.00 12.91 5.22
C LYS A 182 10.91 13.80 6.46
N ASP A 183 9.97 14.72 6.50
CA ASP A 183 9.91 15.78 7.51
C ASP A 183 9.07 15.39 8.74
N SER A 184 7.95 14.71 8.56
CA SER A 184 6.97 14.41 9.60
C SER A 184 6.89 12.94 9.96
N ALA A 185 7.24 12.03 9.04
CA ALA A 185 7.25 10.58 9.19
C ALA A 185 5.98 10.02 9.87
N PRO A 186 4.80 10.08 9.25
CA PRO A 186 3.61 9.44 9.79
C PRO A 186 3.90 7.98 10.17
N ASP A 187 3.25 7.48 11.22
CA ASP A 187 3.50 6.11 11.70
C ASP A 187 2.97 5.05 10.75
N MET A 188 1.93 5.38 9.98
CA MET A 188 1.41 4.56 8.90
C MET A 188 0.96 5.44 7.73
N SER A 189 1.43 5.12 6.52
CA SER A 189 1.15 5.88 5.30
C SER A 189 0.70 4.97 4.17
N TRP A 190 -0.27 5.46 3.40
CA TRP A 190 -0.71 4.89 2.13
C TRP A 190 -0.39 5.85 0.99
N VAL A 191 0.30 5.36 -0.04
CA VAL A 191 0.48 6.07 -1.32
C VAL A 191 -0.26 5.31 -2.41
N TYR A 192 -1.03 6.01 -3.23
CA TYR A 192 -1.74 5.46 -4.38
C TYR A 192 -1.37 6.23 -5.65
N LEU A 193 -0.99 5.48 -6.71
CA LEU A 193 -0.59 6.01 -8.01
C LEU A 193 -1.37 5.29 -9.12
N GLU A 194 -1.88 6.07 -10.11
CA GLU A 194 -2.91 5.62 -11.06
C GLU A 194 -2.40 5.45 -12.49
N TYR A 195 -1.39 6.20 -12.92
CA TYR A 195 -1.04 6.35 -14.34
C TYR A 195 -0.80 5.04 -15.10
N THR A 196 -0.31 4.00 -14.45
CA THR A 196 -0.10 2.69 -15.07
C THR A 196 -1.39 2.03 -15.51
N ASP A 197 -2.49 2.25 -14.78
CA ASP A 197 -3.80 1.74 -15.14
C ASP A 197 -4.35 2.43 -16.39
N ASP A 198 -4.27 3.75 -16.46
CA ASP A 198 -4.64 4.52 -17.65
C ASP A 198 -3.89 4.08 -18.90
N MET A 199 -2.59 3.82 -18.78
CA MET A 199 -1.79 3.32 -19.90
C MET A 199 -2.19 1.90 -20.28
N GLY A 200 -2.51 1.06 -19.31
CA GLY A 200 -3.08 -0.26 -19.55
C GLY A 200 -4.41 -0.18 -20.30
N HIS A 201 -5.38 0.58 -19.83
CA HIS A 201 -6.68 0.76 -20.50
C HIS A 201 -6.53 1.25 -21.93
N LYS A 202 -5.63 2.18 -22.15
CA LYS A 202 -5.48 2.82 -23.44
C LYS A 202 -4.73 1.96 -24.44
N TYR A 203 -3.65 1.34 -24.02
CA TYR A 203 -2.69 0.70 -24.94
C TYR A 203 -2.53 -0.81 -24.72
N GLY A 204 -3.01 -1.34 -23.58
CA GLY A 204 -2.80 -2.75 -23.21
C GLY A 204 -1.33 -3.05 -22.95
N LYS A 205 -0.90 -4.26 -23.25
CA LYS A 205 0.51 -4.68 -23.19
C LYS A 205 1.30 -4.01 -24.31
N SER A 206 2.00 -2.93 -24.00
CA SER A 206 2.56 -2.01 -25.00
C SER A 206 3.83 -1.32 -24.50
N PRO A 207 4.63 -0.72 -25.40
CA PRO A 207 5.77 0.14 -25.00
C PRO A 207 5.36 1.34 -24.14
N GLU A 208 4.12 1.82 -24.28
CA GLU A 208 3.58 2.90 -23.46
C GLU A 208 3.40 2.47 -22.00
N LEU A 209 2.88 1.26 -21.77
CA LEU A 209 2.79 0.68 -20.43
C LEU A 209 4.18 0.40 -19.86
N ASP A 210 5.11 -0.15 -20.65
CA ASP A 210 6.49 -0.35 -20.23
C ASP A 210 7.16 0.98 -19.81
N THR A 211 6.87 2.06 -20.54
CA THR A 211 7.34 3.41 -20.20
C THR A 211 6.74 3.90 -18.88
N ALA A 212 5.43 3.72 -18.67
CA ALA A 212 4.75 4.10 -17.45
C ALA A 212 5.33 3.35 -16.23
N ILE A 213 5.60 2.04 -16.36
CA ILE A 213 6.26 1.25 -15.31
C ILE A 213 7.68 1.78 -15.02
N SER A 214 8.42 2.20 -16.04
CA SER A 214 9.75 2.79 -15.85
C SER A 214 9.70 4.17 -15.17
N MET A 215 8.65 4.96 -15.41
CA MET A 215 8.39 6.22 -14.71
C MET A 215 8.03 5.95 -13.26
N LEU A 216 7.15 4.99 -13.01
CA LEU A 216 6.76 4.54 -11.68
C LEU A 216 7.96 4.07 -10.86
N ASP A 217 8.90 3.31 -11.44
CA ASP A 217 10.10 2.86 -10.71
C ASP A 217 10.92 4.05 -10.18
N LYS A 218 11.04 5.13 -10.95
CA LYS A 218 11.69 6.37 -10.49
C LYS A 218 10.92 7.03 -9.36
N GLN A 219 9.58 7.06 -9.42
CA GLN A 219 8.70 7.57 -8.38
C GLN A 219 8.88 6.79 -7.09
N ILE A 220 8.87 5.46 -7.16
CA ILE A 220 9.19 4.58 -6.02
C ILE A 220 10.58 4.90 -5.46
N GLY A 221 11.58 5.09 -6.33
CA GLY A 221 12.93 5.49 -5.94
C GLY A 221 12.95 6.79 -5.13
N SER A 222 12.17 7.79 -5.51
CA SER A 222 12.05 9.07 -4.79
C SER A 222 11.43 8.90 -3.40
N ILE A 223 10.36 8.13 -3.27
CA ILE A 223 9.75 7.81 -1.98
C ILE A 223 10.74 7.05 -1.09
N MET A 224 11.45 6.06 -1.65
CA MET A 224 12.43 5.27 -0.90
C MET A 224 13.63 6.08 -0.44
N GLN A 225 14.01 7.17 -1.14
CA GLN A 225 15.02 8.09 -0.64
C GLN A 225 14.56 8.79 0.66
N ALA A 226 13.29 9.17 0.76
CA ALA A 226 12.73 9.75 1.98
C ALA A 226 12.71 8.73 3.13
N VAL A 227 12.29 7.49 2.87
CA VAL A 227 12.31 6.39 3.86
C VAL A 227 13.74 6.12 4.33
N ASN A 228 14.70 5.95 3.42
CA ASN A 228 16.10 5.70 3.76
C ASN A 228 16.70 6.86 4.56
N PHE A 229 16.35 8.12 4.24
CA PHE A 229 16.76 9.28 5.03
C PHE A 229 16.28 9.15 6.48
N ARG A 230 15.04 8.70 6.70
CA ARG A 230 14.47 8.50 8.04
C ARG A 230 15.19 7.37 8.79
N GLU A 231 15.39 6.23 8.14
CA GLU A 231 16.08 5.08 8.74
C GLU A 231 17.53 5.42 9.16
N ILE A 232 18.23 6.25 8.37
CA ILE A 232 19.63 6.63 8.65
C ILE A 232 19.72 7.68 9.78
N ASN A 233 18.82 8.66 9.80
CA ASN A 233 18.97 9.84 10.66
C ASN A 233 18.11 9.79 11.94
N PHE A 234 17.16 8.84 12.02
CA PHE A 234 16.27 8.68 13.16
C PHE A 234 16.23 7.20 13.55
N ASN A 235 15.91 6.90 14.79
CA ASN A 235 15.78 5.52 15.24
C ASN A 235 14.46 4.90 14.78
N GLU A 236 14.27 4.80 13.47
CA GLU A 236 13.06 4.28 12.81
C GLU A 236 13.33 3.00 12.02
N GLU A 237 12.36 2.11 12.03
CA GLU A 237 12.34 0.89 11.23
C GLU A 237 11.07 0.90 10.39
N TRP A 238 11.25 0.86 9.06
CA TRP A 238 10.13 0.94 8.12
C TRP A 238 9.78 -0.43 7.53
N LEU A 239 8.51 -0.80 7.62
CA LEU A 239 7.91 -1.81 6.76
C LEU A 239 7.42 -1.12 5.50
N VAL A 240 7.95 -1.53 4.34
CA VAL A 240 7.51 -1.06 3.04
C VAL A 240 6.87 -2.22 2.29
N ILE A 241 5.63 -2.02 1.84
CA ILE A 241 4.87 -2.97 1.00
C ILE A 241 4.43 -2.23 -0.25
N ILE A 242 4.67 -2.83 -1.41
CA ILE A 242 4.17 -2.32 -2.70
C ILE A 242 3.39 -3.43 -3.37
N THR A 243 2.21 -3.14 -3.88
CA THR A 243 1.35 -4.10 -4.58
C THR A 243 0.56 -3.41 -5.68
N THR A 244 -0.09 -4.20 -6.50
CA THR A 244 -1.15 -3.78 -7.42
C THR A 244 -2.47 -4.39 -6.99
N ASP A 245 -3.55 -3.80 -7.39
CA ASP A 245 -4.92 -4.15 -6.99
C ASP A 245 -5.59 -5.14 -7.93
N HIS A 246 -5.16 -5.24 -9.19
CA HIS A 246 -5.58 -6.23 -10.17
C HIS A 246 -4.53 -6.40 -11.29
N GLY A 247 -4.67 -7.49 -12.01
CA GLY A 247 -4.05 -7.67 -13.32
C GLY A 247 -4.97 -7.20 -14.44
N ARG A 248 -4.77 -7.73 -15.66
CA ARG A 248 -5.55 -7.35 -16.84
C ARG A 248 -5.95 -8.56 -17.64
N ASP A 249 -6.99 -8.42 -18.50
CA ASP A 249 -7.41 -9.48 -19.40
C ASP A 249 -6.25 -9.99 -20.28
N ALA A 250 -6.27 -11.29 -20.58
CA ALA A 250 -5.17 -11.92 -21.31
C ALA A 250 -5.14 -11.56 -22.79
N GLN A 251 -6.29 -11.15 -23.37
CA GLN A 251 -6.44 -10.95 -24.81
C GLN A 251 -5.91 -9.60 -25.25
N THR A 252 -6.39 -8.53 -24.63
CA THR A 252 -6.04 -7.16 -25.00
C THR A 252 -5.08 -6.51 -24.01
N GLY A 253 -5.11 -6.93 -22.75
CA GLY A 253 -4.43 -6.29 -21.64
C GLY A 253 -5.02 -4.92 -21.31
N LYS A 254 -6.22 -4.59 -21.83
CA LYS A 254 -6.86 -3.28 -21.64
C LYS A 254 -7.90 -3.26 -20.55
N ASP A 255 -8.61 -4.37 -20.37
CA ASP A 255 -9.72 -4.46 -19.44
C ASP A 255 -9.37 -5.30 -18.21
N HIS A 256 -10.18 -5.16 -17.17
CA HIS A 256 -10.15 -5.90 -15.92
C HIS A 256 -11.56 -5.93 -15.30
N GLY A 257 -11.72 -6.56 -14.16
CA GLY A 257 -13.02 -6.68 -13.46
C GLY A 257 -13.58 -8.10 -13.46
N GLY A 258 -13.01 -8.98 -14.30
CA GLY A 258 -13.41 -10.38 -14.39
C GLY A 258 -12.67 -11.32 -13.45
N GLN A 259 -12.79 -12.63 -13.73
CA GLN A 259 -12.23 -13.70 -12.91
C GLN A 259 -11.22 -14.57 -13.69
N SER A 260 -10.64 -14.04 -14.77
CA SER A 260 -9.56 -14.74 -15.45
C SER A 260 -8.30 -14.78 -14.58
N ASP A 261 -7.47 -15.78 -14.77
CA ASP A 261 -6.22 -15.89 -14.00
C ASP A 261 -5.30 -14.67 -14.20
N SER A 262 -5.30 -14.08 -15.38
CA SER A 262 -4.48 -12.91 -15.71
C SER A 262 -4.96 -11.62 -15.02
N GLU A 263 -6.27 -11.49 -14.72
CA GLU A 263 -6.82 -10.38 -13.95
C GLU A 263 -6.60 -10.57 -12.44
N ARG A 264 -6.61 -11.84 -11.98
CA ARG A 264 -6.50 -12.20 -10.57
C ARG A 264 -5.05 -12.32 -10.08
N ASN A 265 -4.13 -12.71 -10.97
CA ASN A 265 -2.72 -12.88 -10.61
C ASN A 265 -2.04 -11.51 -10.54
N THR A 266 -1.64 -11.17 -9.34
CA THR A 266 -0.95 -9.94 -8.98
C THR A 266 0.39 -10.25 -8.32
N TRP A 267 0.99 -9.27 -7.71
CA TRP A 267 2.27 -9.37 -7.06
C TRP A 267 2.31 -8.50 -5.79
N LEU A 268 3.23 -8.82 -4.91
CA LEU A 268 3.52 -8.07 -3.70
C LEU A 268 5.03 -7.98 -3.51
N VAL A 269 5.54 -6.79 -3.31
CA VAL A 269 6.93 -6.52 -2.93
C VAL A 269 6.96 -6.05 -1.48
N ILE A 270 7.84 -6.65 -0.69
CA ILE A 270 7.99 -6.33 0.74
C ILE A 270 9.47 -6.22 1.08
N ASN A 271 9.87 -5.23 1.89
CA ASN A 271 11.26 -5.03 2.30
C ASN A 271 11.69 -5.87 3.53
N LYS A 272 10.82 -6.73 4.02
CA LYS A 272 11.10 -7.68 5.11
C LYS A 272 11.02 -9.10 4.59
N LYS A 273 11.85 -10.01 5.14
CA LYS A 273 11.79 -11.42 4.76
C LYS A 273 10.50 -12.04 5.30
N PRO A 274 9.66 -12.63 4.43
CA PRO A 274 8.44 -13.31 4.86
C PRO A 274 8.74 -14.52 5.74
N ALA A 275 7.74 -14.95 6.50
CA ALA A 275 7.78 -16.22 7.20
C ALA A 275 7.97 -17.38 6.20
N LYS A 276 8.78 -18.39 6.55
CA LYS A 276 9.13 -19.52 5.64
C LYS A 276 7.91 -20.31 5.14
N GLU A 277 6.76 -20.16 5.79
CA GLU A 277 5.53 -20.94 5.51
C GLU A 277 4.54 -20.19 4.58
N VAL A 278 4.93 -19.07 3.97
CA VAL A 278 4.08 -18.37 3.02
C VAL A 278 4.03 -19.16 1.71
N VAL A 279 2.95 -19.90 1.50
CA VAL A 279 2.75 -20.77 0.32
C VAL A 279 1.99 -20.04 -0.79
N LYS A 280 1.04 -19.15 -0.42
CA LYS A 280 0.22 -18.37 -1.33
C LYS A 280 -0.11 -17.05 -0.66
N THR A 281 0.04 -15.95 -1.37
CA THR A 281 -0.31 -14.62 -0.86
C THR A 281 -1.58 -14.09 -1.51
N ALA A 282 -2.31 -13.30 -0.75
CA ALA A 282 -3.48 -12.56 -1.20
C ALA A 282 -3.38 -11.10 -0.79
N ILE A 283 -4.04 -10.22 -1.51
CA ILE A 283 -4.04 -8.78 -1.16
C ILE A 283 -4.56 -8.52 0.26
N VAL A 284 -5.47 -9.35 0.76
CA VAL A 284 -6.03 -9.29 2.12
C VAL A 284 -5.00 -9.63 3.21
N ASP A 285 -3.85 -10.22 2.87
CA ASP A 285 -2.78 -10.56 3.81
C ASP A 285 -2.03 -9.31 4.31
N ILE A 286 -2.15 -8.19 3.58
CA ILE A 286 -1.46 -6.95 3.91
C ILE A 286 -1.96 -6.37 5.24
N PHE A 287 -3.28 -6.37 5.48
CA PHE A 287 -3.84 -5.92 6.74
C PHE A 287 -3.24 -6.63 7.97
N PRO A 288 -3.33 -7.98 8.11
CA PRO A 288 -2.75 -8.66 9.27
C PRO A 288 -1.24 -8.56 9.33
N THR A 289 -0.55 -8.41 8.19
CA THR A 289 0.90 -8.17 8.15
C THR A 289 1.27 -6.83 8.81
N ILE A 290 0.56 -5.75 8.46
CA ILE A 290 0.72 -4.43 9.09
C ILE A 290 0.39 -4.51 10.58
N ALA A 291 -0.72 -5.17 10.94
CA ALA A 291 -1.15 -5.30 12.34
C ALA A 291 -0.09 -6.03 13.20
N ILE A 292 0.49 -7.13 12.69
CA ILE A 292 1.55 -7.87 13.37
C ILE A 292 2.82 -7.02 13.49
N TYR A 293 3.23 -6.35 12.40
CA TYR A 293 4.44 -5.53 12.41
C TYR A 293 4.37 -4.39 13.43
N LEU A 294 3.22 -3.73 13.53
CA LEU A 294 2.99 -2.60 14.45
C LEU A 294 2.56 -3.04 15.86
N ASP A 295 2.56 -4.35 16.15
CA ASP A 295 2.13 -4.91 17.44
C ASP A 295 0.68 -4.51 17.82
N ILE A 296 -0.21 -4.35 16.85
CA ILE A 296 -1.60 -4.01 17.08
C ILE A 296 -2.34 -5.23 17.65
N LYS A 297 -2.92 -5.06 18.83
CA LYS A 297 -3.85 -6.05 19.38
C LYS A 297 -5.22 -5.83 18.75
N LEU A 298 -5.56 -6.67 17.79
CA LEU A 298 -6.83 -6.59 17.07
C LEU A 298 -8.01 -6.88 18.02
N PRO A 299 -9.12 -6.12 17.91
CA PRO A 299 -10.40 -6.52 18.53
C PRO A 299 -10.82 -7.92 18.05
N ALA A 300 -11.42 -8.72 18.93
CA ALA A 300 -11.78 -10.10 18.61
C ALA A 300 -12.66 -10.22 17.36
N GLN A 301 -13.64 -9.31 17.19
CA GLN A 301 -14.51 -9.27 16.03
C GLN A 301 -13.74 -9.00 14.74
N VAL A 302 -12.77 -8.08 14.76
CA VAL A 302 -11.92 -7.79 13.59
C VAL A 302 -11.05 -9.00 13.26
N ALA A 303 -10.38 -9.58 14.27
CA ALA A 303 -9.52 -10.75 14.07
C ALA A 303 -10.28 -11.96 13.47
N GLN A 304 -11.52 -12.20 13.90
CA GLN A 304 -12.39 -13.27 13.38
C GLN A 304 -12.89 -12.98 11.95
N ALA A 305 -13.00 -11.71 11.58
CA ALA A 305 -13.49 -11.32 10.27
C ALA A 305 -12.41 -11.40 9.18
N LEU A 306 -11.12 -11.31 9.54
CA LEU A 306 -10.01 -11.33 8.58
C LEU A 306 -10.02 -12.61 7.73
N GLU A 307 -9.72 -12.45 6.46
CA GLU A 307 -9.61 -13.54 5.47
C GLU A 307 -8.15 -13.68 5.00
N GLY A 308 -7.29 -12.76 5.40
CA GLY A 308 -5.85 -12.81 5.18
C GLY A 308 -5.08 -13.36 6.37
N VAL A 309 -3.82 -13.71 6.11
CA VAL A 309 -2.85 -14.15 7.12
C VAL A 309 -1.60 -13.27 7.05
N SER A 310 -0.93 -13.07 8.18
CA SER A 310 0.28 -12.26 8.19
C SER A 310 1.43 -12.93 7.43
N LEU A 311 2.11 -12.15 6.60
CA LEU A 311 3.35 -12.55 5.91
C LEU A 311 4.57 -12.54 6.85
N LEU A 312 4.45 -11.90 8.01
CA LEU A 312 5.50 -11.78 9.02
C LEU A 312 5.16 -12.62 10.25
N ARG A 313 6.18 -13.09 10.96
CA ARG A 313 6.03 -13.71 12.29
C ARG A 313 6.08 -12.64 13.38
N LYS A 314 5.40 -12.92 14.48
CA LYS A 314 5.59 -12.20 15.74
C LYS A 314 7.01 -12.42 16.27
#